data_ff7e1d00d23f5a1c38e1570546a81d87
#
_entry.id   ff7e1d00d23f5a1c38e1570546a81d87
#
_cell.length_a   1.000
_cell.length_b   1.000
_cell.length_c   1.000
_cell.angle_alpha   90.00
_cell.angle_beta   90.00
_cell.angle_gamma   90.00
#
_symmetry.space_group_name_H-M   'P 1'
#
loop_
_entity.id
_entity.type
_entity.pdbx_description
1 polymer ?
#
loop_
_entity_poly.entity_id
_entity_poly.type
_entity_poly.pdbx_seq_one_letter_code
_entity_poly.pdbx_strand_id
1 'polypeptide(L)'
;MTNLKAKITQNPNELYLTWTNPITVTNMLGVEIYYKQKGSNDEKRVNTIQKGEGYVLRLTSAEPYFISVVVVDNYGRKSERVTITAIPSNKGVPLANSCTYVLIEQFMDKTKGTFWVSPQNISGNSANTYIYWQQAHAIDVVLYSYERIKDNNPILAATYKEYFERWFQNHGNNYHHDNNDPTGFSNPYTDDMCWIGLTLLRMSEVLDDNKFADTAKRLYDTYIITRKWTDDKGTGLPWNNENNSNGRSRNICTNAPGALMAAKLYKKYNEDKYLSDAKILHKFAYDNNYLTLGDGRIEEPPLTYTQGTYGEASRQLYHITNEKYYLTCAEKVISYVTTSDRCLTTVSYTH
;
A
#
# COMPACT_ATOMS: atom_id res chain seq x y z
N MET A 1 35.92 3.43 -3.27
CA MET A 1 35.13 2.22 -3.09
C MET A 1 33.84 2.35 -3.89
N THR A 2 33.37 1.25 -4.45
CA THR A 2 32.14 1.20 -5.28
C THR A 2 31.30 -0.01 -4.92
N ASN A 3 30.07 -0.08 -5.43
CA ASN A 3 29.18 -1.25 -5.36
C ASN A 3 28.87 -1.75 -3.94
N LEU A 4 28.76 -0.86 -2.94
CA LEU A 4 28.29 -1.27 -1.62
C LEU A 4 26.86 -1.81 -1.75
N LYS A 5 26.65 -3.05 -1.28
CA LYS A 5 25.34 -3.73 -1.28
C LYS A 5 25.14 -4.43 0.06
N ALA A 6 23.88 -4.61 0.44
CA ALA A 6 23.49 -5.42 1.57
C ALA A 6 22.50 -6.50 1.11
N LYS A 7 22.71 -7.72 1.57
CA LYS A 7 21.78 -8.85 1.39
C LYS A 7 21.29 -9.32 2.76
N ILE A 8 20.01 -9.63 2.84
CA ILE A 8 19.43 -10.27 4.02
C ILE A 8 19.98 -11.70 4.11
N THR A 9 20.36 -12.11 5.33
CA THR A 9 20.79 -13.49 5.60
C THR A 9 19.61 -14.32 6.11
N GLN A 10 19.86 -15.60 6.41
CA GLN A 10 18.84 -16.45 7.05
C GLN A 10 18.68 -16.17 8.55
N ASN A 11 19.62 -15.44 9.15
CA ASN A 11 19.57 -15.08 10.56
C ASN A 11 18.79 -13.77 10.76
N PRO A 12 17.93 -13.67 11.76
CA PRO A 12 17.25 -12.43 12.08
C PRO A 12 18.26 -11.33 12.47
N ASN A 13 17.95 -10.09 12.10
CA ASN A 13 18.75 -8.91 12.38
C ASN A 13 20.21 -8.99 11.85
N GLU A 14 20.44 -9.70 10.75
CA GLU A 14 21.76 -9.87 10.15
C GLU A 14 21.75 -9.51 8.67
N LEU A 15 22.75 -8.76 8.23
CA LEU A 15 22.97 -8.39 6.84
C LEU A 15 24.36 -8.86 6.39
N TYR A 16 24.44 -9.40 5.19
CA TYR A 16 25.70 -9.60 4.51
C TYR A 16 26.01 -8.41 3.61
N LEU A 17 27.03 -7.64 3.98
CA LEU A 17 27.52 -6.51 3.21
C LEU A 17 28.56 -6.97 2.20
N THR A 18 28.53 -6.40 1.01
CA THR A 18 29.55 -6.57 -0.02
C THR A 18 29.90 -5.22 -0.65
N TRP A 19 31.15 -5.06 -1.06
CA TRP A 19 31.64 -3.86 -1.75
C TRP A 19 32.80 -4.23 -2.68
N THR A 20 33.23 -3.30 -3.49
CA THR A 20 34.43 -3.44 -4.32
C THR A 20 35.50 -2.46 -3.81
N ASN A 21 36.66 -2.99 -3.46
CA ASN A 21 37.80 -2.18 -3.03
C ASN A 21 38.35 -1.33 -4.19
N PRO A 22 38.85 -0.10 -3.90
CA PRO A 22 39.44 0.71 -4.96
C PRO A 22 40.82 0.15 -5.39
N ILE A 23 40.96 -0.04 -6.68
CA ILE A 23 42.22 -0.58 -7.28
C ILE A 23 43.37 0.43 -7.18
N THR A 24 43.06 1.71 -7.03
CA THR A 24 44.02 2.81 -7.04
C THR A 24 44.70 3.09 -5.70
N VAL A 25 44.25 2.46 -4.60
CA VAL A 25 44.80 2.66 -3.25
C VAL A 25 45.76 1.53 -2.91
N THR A 26 47.03 1.71 -3.26
CA THR A 26 48.11 0.68 -3.09
C THR A 26 48.49 0.44 -1.64
N ASN A 27 48.18 1.36 -0.73
CA ASN A 27 48.49 1.29 0.71
C ASN A 27 47.22 1.18 1.58
N MET A 28 46.19 0.56 1.06
CA MET A 28 44.93 0.34 1.77
C MET A 28 45.15 -0.55 3.00
N LEU A 29 44.77 -0.07 4.19
CA LEU A 29 44.69 -0.86 5.41
C LEU A 29 43.45 -1.74 5.45
N GLY A 30 42.31 -1.21 4.97
CA GLY A 30 41.06 -1.89 4.91
C GLY A 30 39.85 -0.94 4.90
N VAL A 31 38.70 -1.42 5.38
CA VAL A 31 37.40 -0.73 5.40
C VAL A 31 36.88 -0.65 6.81
N GLU A 32 36.54 0.55 7.26
CA GLU A 32 35.71 0.75 8.45
C GLU A 32 34.22 0.75 8.05
N ILE A 33 33.39 0.12 8.89
CA ILE A 33 31.93 0.04 8.73
C ILE A 33 31.30 0.81 9.86
N TYR A 34 30.41 1.75 9.52
CA TYR A 34 29.59 2.52 10.44
C TYR A 34 28.14 2.20 10.19
N TYR A 35 27.34 2.18 11.23
CA TYR A 35 25.91 1.95 11.10
C TYR A 35 25.13 2.66 12.19
N LYS A 36 23.93 3.13 11.83
CA LYS A 36 22.95 3.66 12.78
C LYS A 36 21.55 3.35 12.30
N GLN A 37 20.64 3.14 13.22
CA GLN A 37 19.24 3.02 12.90
C GLN A 37 18.75 4.34 12.25
N LYS A 38 17.97 4.22 11.19
CA LYS A 38 17.40 5.40 10.52
C LYS A 38 16.54 6.19 11.51
N GLY A 39 16.84 7.47 11.65
CA GLY A 39 16.22 8.34 12.65
C GLY A 39 16.92 8.41 14.01
N SER A 40 17.94 7.57 14.26
CA SER A 40 18.77 7.66 15.46
C SER A 40 20.01 8.52 15.21
N ASN A 41 20.47 9.22 16.24
CA ASN A 41 21.77 9.90 16.24
C ASN A 41 22.91 9.03 16.78
N ASP A 42 22.59 7.84 17.31
CA ASP A 42 23.57 6.90 17.86
C ASP A 42 24.24 6.10 16.72
N GLU A 43 25.35 6.63 16.22
CA GLU A 43 26.16 5.95 15.21
C GLU A 43 27.18 5.01 15.86
N LYS A 44 27.17 3.77 15.43
CA LYS A 44 28.08 2.72 15.88
C LYS A 44 29.09 2.40 14.80
N ARG A 45 30.28 1.94 15.22
CA ARG A 45 31.32 1.44 14.33
C ARG A 45 31.59 -0.04 14.64
N VAL A 46 31.84 -0.82 13.61
CA VAL A 46 32.39 -2.17 13.76
C VAL A 46 33.82 -2.06 14.33
N ASN A 47 34.10 -2.81 15.39
CA ASN A 47 35.34 -2.66 16.15
C ASN A 47 36.60 -3.01 15.35
N THR A 48 36.49 -3.74 14.25
CA THR A 48 37.64 -4.19 13.45
C THR A 48 37.60 -3.63 12.04
N ILE A 49 38.75 -3.30 11.49
CA ILE A 49 38.92 -2.91 10.09
C ILE A 49 38.82 -4.17 9.23
N GLN A 50 37.99 -4.13 8.19
CA GLN A 50 37.73 -5.25 7.31
C GLN A 50 38.69 -5.23 6.12
N LYS A 51 39.44 -6.32 5.92
CA LYS A 51 40.43 -6.42 4.83
C LYS A 51 39.84 -7.00 3.53
N GLY A 52 38.72 -7.73 3.63
CA GLY A 52 38.01 -8.31 2.50
C GLY A 52 36.99 -7.36 1.86
N GLU A 53 36.20 -7.87 0.95
CA GLU A 53 35.10 -7.18 0.25
C GLU A 53 33.71 -7.63 0.74
N GLY A 54 33.64 -8.18 1.94
CA GLY A 54 32.40 -8.62 2.57
C GLY A 54 32.49 -8.67 4.07
N TYR A 55 31.32 -8.47 4.72
CA TYR A 55 31.18 -8.51 6.17
C TYR A 55 29.76 -8.88 6.59
N VAL A 56 29.64 -9.71 7.60
CA VAL A 56 28.35 -10.05 8.24
C VAL A 56 28.10 -9.06 9.37
N LEU A 57 27.17 -8.14 9.16
CA LEU A 57 26.76 -7.12 10.14
C LEU A 57 25.57 -7.62 10.94
N ARG A 58 25.73 -7.74 12.27
CA ARG A 58 24.65 -8.07 13.21
C ARG A 58 24.09 -6.81 13.83
N LEU A 59 22.80 -6.66 13.79
CA LEU A 59 22.04 -5.48 14.20
C LEU A 59 21.10 -5.84 15.35
N THR A 60 20.62 -4.83 16.07
CA THR A 60 19.81 -5.04 17.28
C THR A 60 18.31 -5.05 17.00
N SER A 61 17.90 -4.60 15.83
CA SER A 61 16.50 -4.56 15.43
C SER A 61 16.34 -4.86 13.94
N ALA A 62 15.13 -5.13 13.50
CA ALA A 62 14.77 -5.33 12.09
C ALA A 62 14.34 -4.02 11.39
N GLU A 63 14.65 -2.88 11.97
CA GLU A 63 14.33 -1.56 11.43
C GLU A 63 15.38 -1.11 10.38
N PRO A 64 15.07 -0.08 9.57
CA PRO A 64 16.03 0.46 8.62
C PRO A 64 17.29 1.01 9.28
N TYR A 65 18.44 0.71 8.70
CA TYR A 65 19.73 1.24 9.11
C TYR A 65 20.41 2.01 7.97
N PHE A 66 21.03 3.13 8.30
CA PHE A 66 22.07 3.71 7.46
C PHE A 66 23.36 2.96 7.74
N ILE A 67 23.96 2.42 6.69
CA ILE A 67 25.21 1.68 6.74
C ILE A 67 26.21 2.39 5.84
N SER A 68 27.31 2.82 6.41
CA SER A 68 28.36 3.56 5.72
C SER A 68 29.66 2.79 5.77
N VAL A 69 30.42 2.87 4.70
CA VAL A 69 31.75 2.29 4.62
C VAL A 69 32.76 3.34 4.19
N VAL A 70 33.94 3.24 4.74
CA VAL A 70 35.09 4.16 4.56
C VAL A 70 36.34 3.36 4.33
N VAL A 71 37.07 3.64 3.27
CA VAL A 71 38.43 3.09 3.07
C VAL A 71 39.40 3.80 3.99
N VAL A 72 40.26 3.04 4.63
CA VAL A 72 41.36 3.54 5.50
C VAL A 72 42.69 3.08 4.94
N ASP A 73 43.64 3.96 4.83
CA ASP A 73 45.00 3.63 4.41
C ASP A 73 45.95 3.39 5.62
N ASN A 74 47.17 2.94 5.34
CA ASN A 74 48.20 2.66 6.37
C ASN A 74 48.64 3.89 7.17
N TYR A 75 48.28 5.08 6.72
CA TYR A 75 48.54 6.35 7.43
C TYR A 75 47.35 6.84 8.23
N GLY A 76 46.26 6.08 8.26
CA GLY A 76 45.01 6.43 8.95
C GLY A 76 44.15 7.45 8.22
N ARG A 77 44.46 7.79 6.97
CA ARG A 77 43.61 8.68 6.15
C ARG A 77 42.36 7.94 5.68
N LYS A 78 41.26 8.66 5.63
CA LYS A 78 39.94 8.08 5.31
C LYS A 78 39.39 8.66 4.01
N SER A 79 38.76 7.81 3.21
CA SER A 79 37.99 8.24 2.04
C SER A 79 36.66 8.91 2.45
N GLU A 80 35.96 9.48 1.48
CA GLU A 80 34.56 9.81 1.63
C GLU A 80 33.72 8.56 1.95
N ARG A 81 32.60 8.77 2.63
CA ARG A 81 31.67 7.71 3.00
C ARG A 81 30.82 7.30 1.80
N VAL A 82 30.69 6.01 1.59
CA VAL A 82 29.66 5.43 0.75
C VAL A 82 28.57 4.87 1.67
N THR A 83 27.36 5.35 1.53
CA THR A 83 26.25 5.02 2.43
C THR A 83 25.12 4.37 1.67
N ILE A 84 24.57 3.29 2.23
CA ILE A 84 23.31 2.67 1.79
C ILE A 84 22.35 2.63 2.95
N THR A 85 21.08 2.41 2.62
CA THR A 85 20.08 2.05 3.62
C THR A 85 19.69 0.58 3.40
N ALA A 86 19.63 -0.19 4.49
CA ALA A 86 19.23 -1.58 4.45
C ALA A 86 18.43 -1.98 5.70
N ILE A 87 17.61 -3.02 5.57
CA ILE A 87 16.80 -3.57 6.65
C ILE A 87 17.20 -5.03 6.84
N PRO A 88 17.64 -5.43 8.03
CA PRO A 88 17.98 -6.81 8.35
C PRO A 88 16.71 -7.59 8.69
N SER A 89 16.14 -8.28 7.73
CA SER A 89 14.93 -9.06 8.00
C SER A 89 14.82 -10.30 7.14
N ASN A 90 14.34 -11.36 7.78
CA ASN A 90 14.00 -12.62 7.13
C ASN A 90 12.71 -13.27 7.66
N LYS A 91 11.88 -12.56 8.41
CA LYS A 91 10.64 -13.14 9.00
C LYS A 91 9.51 -12.11 9.13
N GLY A 92 8.29 -12.51 8.75
CA GLY A 92 7.01 -11.92 9.09
C GLY A 92 6.94 -10.38 9.11
N VAL A 93 6.74 -9.79 10.26
CA VAL A 93 6.64 -8.32 10.44
C VAL A 93 7.89 -7.58 9.96
N PRO A 94 9.11 -8.02 10.28
CA PRO A 94 10.32 -7.43 9.71
C PRO A 94 10.39 -7.54 8.19
N LEU A 95 9.97 -8.67 7.59
CA LEU A 95 9.89 -8.79 6.13
C LEU A 95 8.90 -7.80 5.53
N ALA A 96 7.72 -7.65 6.12
CA ALA A 96 6.72 -6.68 5.68
C ALA A 96 7.26 -5.24 5.74
N ASN A 97 7.99 -4.87 6.78
CA ASN A 97 8.65 -3.57 6.89
C ASN A 97 9.75 -3.39 5.83
N SER A 98 10.52 -4.44 5.54
CA SER A 98 11.52 -4.44 4.46
C SER A 98 10.88 -4.22 3.10
N CYS A 99 9.78 -4.91 2.81
CA CYS A 99 9.03 -4.72 1.56
C CYS A 99 8.48 -3.29 1.44
N THR A 100 7.92 -2.75 2.52
CA THR A 100 7.44 -1.35 2.55
C THR A 100 8.60 -0.37 2.32
N TYR A 101 9.75 -0.62 2.94
CA TYR A 101 10.93 0.19 2.72
C TYR A 101 11.36 0.18 1.25
N VAL A 102 11.44 -0.99 0.62
CA VAL A 102 11.79 -1.12 -0.80
C VAL A 102 10.77 -0.39 -1.68
N LEU A 103 9.47 -0.51 -1.39
CA LEU A 103 8.42 0.22 -2.09
C LEU A 103 8.67 1.74 -2.03
N ILE A 104 8.96 2.28 -0.85
CA ILE A 104 9.24 3.71 -0.67
C ILE A 104 10.53 4.13 -1.39
N GLU A 105 11.63 3.37 -1.23
CA GLU A 105 12.93 3.76 -1.78
C GLU A 105 13.00 3.64 -3.31
N GLN A 106 12.27 2.70 -3.90
CA GLN A 106 12.35 2.44 -5.32
C GLN A 106 11.25 3.12 -6.12
N PHE A 107 10.06 3.31 -5.54
CA PHE A 107 8.88 3.72 -6.28
C PHE A 107 8.27 5.04 -5.80
N MET A 108 8.63 5.59 -4.63
CA MET A 108 8.00 6.81 -4.15
C MET A 108 8.76 8.07 -4.58
N ASP A 109 8.05 9.03 -5.14
CA ASP A 109 8.47 10.43 -5.15
C ASP A 109 8.26 11.00 -3.74
N LYS A 110 9.33 11.02 -2.94
CA LYS A 110 9.27 11.47 -1.55
C LYS A 110 8.89 12.95 -1.40
N THR A 111 9.03 13.75 -2.44
CA THR A 111 8.65 15.17 -2.42
C THR A 111 7.14 15.35 -2.55
N LYS A 112 6.49 14.45 -3.27
CA LYS A 112 5.04 14.45 -3.51
C LYS A 112 4.28 13.41 -2.68
N GLY A 113 4.97 12.41 -2.13
CA GLY A 113 4.36 11.26 -1.47
C GLY A 113 3.69 10.25 -2.42
N THR A 114 3.75 10.49 -3.73
CA THR A 114 3.12 9.66 -4.77
C THR A 114 4.07 8.60 -5.30
N PHE A 115 3.55 7.60 -6.02
CA PHE A 115 4.34 6.46 -6.48
C PHE A 115 4.53 6.47 -7.99
N TRP A 116 5.73 6.06 -8.44
CA TRP A 116 6.09 5.85 -9.83
C TRP A 116 5.56 4.51 -10.33
N VAL A 117 5.31 4.40 -11.64
CA VAL A 117 4.96 3.12 -12.30
C VAL A 117 6.10 2.12 -12.25
N SER A 118 7.33 2.60 -12.30
CA SER A 118 8.55 1.80 -12.33
C SER A 118 9.57 2.34 -11.33
N PRO A 119 10.61 1.56 -10.96
CA PRO A 119 11.65 2.03 -10.06
C PRO A 119 12.34 3.30 -10.56
N GLN A 120 12.66 4.21 -9.66
CA GLN A 120 13.22 5.53 -9.97
C GLN A 120 14.53 5.50 -10.78
N ASN A 121 15.28 4.40 -10.71
CA ASN A 121 16.57 4.26 -11.37
C ASN A 121 16.49 3.75 -12.82
N ILE A 122 15.28 3.55 -13.36
CA ILE A 122 15.09 3.10 -14.74
C ILE A 122 15.00 4.30 -15.64
N SER A 123 15.81 4.32 -16.70
CA SER A 123 15.79 5.36 -17.73
C SER A 123 14.39 5.46 -18.35
N GLY A 124 13.87 6.67 -18.48
CA GLY A 124 12.53 6.93 -19.01
C GLY A 124 11.43 6.78 -17.96
N ASN A 125 11.78 6.55 -16.70
CA ASN A 125 10.79 6.56 -15.62
C ASN A 125 10.15 7.94 -15.51
N SER A 126 8.85 8.00 -15.66
CA SER A 126 8.05 9.19 -15.47
C SER A 126 6.88 8.90 -14.55
N ALA A 127 6.42 9.92 -13.82
CA ALA A 127 5.17 9.81 -13.10
C ALA A 127 4.05 9.49 -14.10
N ASN A 128 3.48 8.28 -14.00
CA ASN A 128 2.38 7.91 -14.85
C ASN A 128 1.07 8.29 -14.17
N THR A 129 0.33 9.15 -14.82
CA THR A 129 -0.98 9.61 -14.34
C THR A 129 -2.05 8.53 -14.37
N TYR A 130 -1.80 7.40 -15.06
CA TYR A 130 -2.77 6.32 -15.24
C TYR A 130 -2.79 5.27 -14.12
N ILE A 131 -1.94 5.39 -13.10
CA ILE A 131 -1.89 4.42 -11.99
C ILE A 131 -2.71 4.85 -10.77
N TYR A 132 -3.83 5.49 -10.97
CA TYR A 132 -4.60 6.14 -9.94
C TYR A 132 -5.02 5.19 -8.78
N TRP A 133 -5.61 4.01 -9.09
CA TRP A 133 -5.99 3.05 -8.07
C TRP A 133 -4.79 2.40 -7.36
N GLN A 134 -3.65 2.24 -8.06
CA GLN A 134 -2.44 1.71 -7.43
C GLN A 134 -1.86 2.66 -6.38
N GLN A 135 -2.09 3.96 -6.49
CA GLN A 135 -1.73 4.92 -5.45
C GLN A 135 -2.40 4.59 -4.12
N ALA A 136 -3.69 4.24 -4.14
CA ALA A 136 -4.42 3.82 -2.96
C ALA A 136 -3.77 2.58 -2.31
N HIS A 137 -3.51 1.54 -3.08
CA HIS A 137 -2.91 0.32 -2.57
C HIS A 137 -1.48 0.51 -2.08
N ALA A 138 -0.67 1.30 -2.79
CA ALA A 138 0.70 1.58 -2.40
C ALA A 138 0.77 2.35 -1.07
N ILE A 139 -0.05 3.39 -0.90
CA ILE A 139 -0.07 4.15 0.35
C ILE A 139 -0.68 3.33 1.51
N ASP A 140 -1.62 2.41 1.24
CA ASP A 140 -2.14 1.48 2.23
C ASP A 140 -1.05 0.56 2.79
N VAL A 141 -0.11 0.09 1.96
CA VAL A 141 1.05 -0.68 2.43
C VAL A 141 1.89 0.14 3.42
N VAL A 142 2.06 1.44 3.15
CA VAL A 142 2.79 2.33 4.07
C VAL A 142 1.99 2.57 5.36
N LEU A 143 0.66 2.68 5.28
CA LEU A 143 -0.22 2.77 6.47
C LEU A 143 -0.10 1.52 7.36
N TYR A 144 -0.09 0.32 6.78
CA TYR A 144 0.14 -0.91 7.56
C TYR A 144 1.51 -0.92 8.22
N SER A 145 2.54 -0.42 7.55
CA SER A 145 3.86 -0.31 8.16
C SER A 145 3.88 0.74 9.28
N TYR A 146 3.23 1.88 9.07
CA TYR A 146 3.08 2.90 10.09
C TYR A 146 2.43 2.35 11.37
N GLU A 147 1.31 1.62 11.25
CA GLU A 147 0.64 1.00 12.40
C GLU A 147 1.54 0.04 13.18
N ARG A 148 2.38 -0.73 12.48
CA ARG A 148 3.33 -1.66 13.12
C ARG A 148 4.47 -0.97 13.85
N ILE A 149 4.90 0.22 13.38
CA ILE A 149 6.15 0.85 13.87
C ILE A 149 5.92 2.08 14.74
N LYS A 150 4.70 2.66 14.76
CA LYS A 150 4.43 3.99 15.35
C LYS A 150 4.81 4.10 16.82
N ASP A 151 4.66 3.03 17.58
CA ASP A 151 4.93 3.00 19.02
C ASP A 151 6.41 2.67 19.33
N ASN A 152 7.12 2.04 18.39
CA ASN A 152 8.49 1.58 18.58
C ASN A 152 9.53 2.41 17.82
N ASN A 153 9.13 3.16 16.80
CA ASN A 153 10.00 4.01 15.99
C ASN A 153 9.30 5.34 15.65
N PRO A 154 9.18 6.27 16.62
CA PRO A 154 8.43 7.52 16.43
C PRO A 154 9.00 8.42 15.34
N ILE A 155 10.31 8.35 15.07
CA ILE A 155 10.96 9.16 14.02
C ILE A 155 10.54 8.67 12.63
N LEU A 156 10.58 7.36 12.39
CA LEU A 156 10.12 6.80 11.13
C LEU A 156 8.61 6.99 10.97
N ALA A 157 7.85 6.86 12.05
CA ALA A 157 6.42 7.14 12.05
C ALA A 157 6.12 8.59 11.65
N ALA A 158 6.87 9.57 12.15
CA ALA A 158 6.75 10.97 11.74
C ALA A 158 7.05 11.15 10.23
N THR A 159 8.08 10.49 9.72
CA THR A 159 8.40 10.49 8.28
C THR A 159 7.23 9.93 7.44
N TYR A 160 6.60 8.84 7.89
CA TYR A 160 5.46 8.28 7.17
C TYR A 160 4.24 9.22 7.21
N LYS A 161 4.00 9.92 8.32
CA LYS A 161 2.95 10.96 8.39
C LYS A 161 3.17 12.06 7.37
N GLU A 162 4.41 12.51 7.17
CA GLU A 162 4.72 13.48 6.12
C GLU A 162 4.43 12.94 4.72
N TYR A 163 4.70 11.66 4.45
CA TYR A 163 4.37 11.04 3.16
C TYR A 163 2.86 10.97 2.95
N PHE A 164 2.08 10.62 3.97
CA PHE A 164 0.61 10.63 3.90
C PHE A 164 0.07 12.02 3.60
N GLU A 165 0.60 13.05 4.26
CA GLU A 165 0.20 14.41 4.03
C GLU A 165 0.52 14.88 2.60
N ARG A 166 1.72 14.62 2.13
CA ARG A 166 2.13 14.94 0.75
C ARG A 166 1.30 14.20 -0.29
N TRP A 167 1.06 12.90 -0.07
CA TRP A 167 0.20 12.10 -0.95
C TRP A 167 -1.21 12.68 -1.02
N PHE A 168 -1.77 13.07 0.11
CA PHE A 168 -3.08 13.68 0.18
C PHE A 168 -3.12 15.03 -0.55
N GLN A 169 -2.14 15.89 -0.33
CA GLN A 169 -2.04 17.21 -0.99
C GLN A 169 -1.85 17.11 -2.51
N ASN A 170 -1.18 16.05 -2.97
CA ASN A 170 -1.00 15.77 -4.40
C ASN A 170 -2.09 14.84 -4.96
N HIS A 171 -3.18 14.60 -4.22
CA HIS A 171 -4.35 13.85 -4.65
C HIS A 171 -4.00 12.47 -5.25
N GLY A 172 -3.00 11.79 -4.66
CA GLY A 172 -2.52 10.51 -5.14
C GLY A 172 -1.77 10.54 -6.48
N ASN A 173 -1.76 11.49 -7.28
CA ASN A 173 -0.95 11.82 -8.46
C ASN A 173 -1.62 12.84 -9.41
N ASN A 174 -2.63 13.54 -8.96
CA ASN A 174 -3.40 14.52 -9.72
C ASN A 174 -4.21 13.94 -10.90
N TYR A 175 -4.47 12.65 -10.94
CA TYR A 175 -5.31 12.08 -11.98
C TYR A 175 -6.78 12.20 -11.59
N HIS A 176 -7.35 13.38 -11.72
CA HIS A 176 -8.77 13.65 -11.50
C HIS A 176 -9.44 14.12 -12.79
N HIS A 177 -10.76 13.99 -12.84
CA HIS A 177 -11.56 14.25 -14.04
C HIS A 177 -12.18 15.64 -14.07
N ASP A 178 -12.55 16.17 -12.93
CA ASP A 178 -13.24 17.46 -12.81
C ASP A 178 -12.31 18.50 -12.16
N ASN A 179 -11.95 19.52 -12.93
CA ASN A 179 -11.10 20.61 -12.45
C ASN A 179 -11.76 21.45 -11.32
N ASN A 180 -13.09 21.34 -11.16
CA ASN A 180 -13.84 22.00 -10.08
C ASN A 180 -14.02 21.07 -8.87
N ASP A 181 -13.48 19.86 -8.90
CA ASP A 181 -13.56 18.93 -7.79
C ASP A 181 -12.76 19.44 -6.58
N PRO A 182 -13.44 19.84 -5.48
CA PRO A 182 -12.76 20.33 -4.29
C PRO A 182 -12.04 19.22 -3.52
N THR A 183 -12.30 17.95 -3.84
CA THR A 183 -11.57 16.83 -3.23
C THR A 183 -10.25 16.57 -3.95
N GLY A 184 -10.15 16.89 -5.23
CA GLY A 184 -9.04 16.58 -6.11
C GLY A 184 -8.93 15.09 -6.48
N PHE A 185 -9.88 14.25 -6.04
CA PHE A 185 -9.84 12.79 -6.21
C PHE A 185 -10.91 12.25 -7.16
N SER A 186 -11.69 13.09 -7.86
CA SER A 186 -12.63 12.59 -8.86
C SER A 186 -11.91 11.94 -10.05
N ASN A 187 -12.51 10.90 -10.59
CA ASN A 187 -11.94 10.08 -11.65
C ASN A 187 -13.07 9.55 -12.56
N PRO A 188 -12.82 9.32 -13.86
CA PRO A 188 -13.81 8.68 -14.71
C PRO A 188 -14.27 7.31 -14.20
N TYR A 189 -13.38 6.52 -13.59
CA TYR A 189 -13.64 5.17 -13.12
C TYR A 189 -14.16 5.17 -11.67
N THR A 190 -15.31 4.56 -11.48
CA THR A 190 -16.02 4.59 -10.19
C THR A 190 -15.35 3.69 -9.16
N ASP A 191 -14.86 2.53 -9.57
CA ASP A 191 -14.10 1.62 -8.72
C ASP A 191 -12.78 2.25 -8.22
N ASP A 192 -12.06 2.97 -9.09
CA ASP A 192 -10.85 3.71 -8.73
C ASP A 192 -11.11 4.71 -7.59
N MET A 193 -12.21 5.46 -7.69
CA MET A 193 -12.62 6.38 -6.62
C MET A 193 -13.01 5.65 -5.33
N CYS A 194 -13.61 4.47 -5.43
CA CYS A 194 -13.90 3.65 -4.25
C CYS A 194 -12.62 3.22 -3.53
N TRP A 195 -11.56 2.83 -4.27
CA TRP A 195 -10.27 2.47 -3.67
C TRP A 195 -9.64 3.65 -2.93
N ILE A 196 -9.61 4.82 -3.56
CA ILE A 196 -9.13 6.05 -2.92
C ILE A 196 -9.96 6.40 -1.67
N GLY A 197 -11.29 6.34 -1.77
CA GLY A 197 -12.18 6.62 -0.64
C GLY A 197 -11.97 5.67 0.53
N LEU A 198 -11.77 4.38 0.27
CA LEU A 198 -11.45 3.39 1.31
C LEU A 198 -10.12 3.67 1.99
N THR A 199 -9.10 4.04 1.22
CA THR A 199 -7.79 4.45 1.75
C THR A 199 -7.90 5.71 2.61
N LEU A 200 -8.63 6.73 2.16
CA LEU A 200 -8.86 7.95 2.93
C LEU A 200 -9.61 7.67 4.25
N LEU A 201 -10.63 6.82 4.24
CA LEU A 201 -11.31 6.40 5.47
C LEU A 201 -10.37 5.70 6.44
N ARG A 202 -9.49 4.84 5.92
CA ARG A 202 -8.47 4.20 6.73
C ARG A 202 -7.42 5.17 7.26
N MET A 203 -6.97 6.14 6.45
CA MET A 203 -6.09 7.21 6.91
C MET A 203 -6.72 7.96 8.09
N SER A 204 -8.00 8.29 8.00
CA SER A 204 -8.71 8.95 9.10
C SER A 204 -8.71 8.13 10.39
N GLU A 205 -8.93 6.82 10.29
CA GLU A 205 -8.92 5.92 11.45
C GLU A 205 -7.51 5.80 12.07
N VAL A 206 -6.48 5.62 11.22
CA VAL A 206 -5.11 5.32 11.66
C VAL A 206 -4.38 6.55 12.18
N LEU A 207 -4.64 7.72 11.58
CA LEU A 207 -3.98 8.98 11.90
C LEU A 207 -4.79 9.87 12.88
N ASP A 208 -6.03 9.47 13.18
CA ASP A 208 -6.98 10.23 14.00
C ASP A 208 -7.22 11.64 13.46
N ASP A 209 -7.45 11.76 12.13
CA ASP A 209 -7.67 13.02 11.44
C ASP A 209 -8.90 12.94 10.52
N ASN A 210 -9.93 13.70 10.85
CA ASN A 210 -11.21 13.66 10.15
C ASN A 210 -11.15 14.23 8.72
N LYS A 211 -10.17 15.07 8.37
CA LYS A 211 -10.08 15.65 7.02
C LYS A 211 -10.07 14.60 5.92
N PHE A 212 -9.45 13.43 6.17
CA PHE A 212 -9.42 12.32 5.22
C PHE A 212 -10.80 11.70 5.06
N ALA A 213 -11.51 11.44 6.16
CA ALA A 213 -12.87 10.90 6.11
C ALA A 213 -13.87 11.89 5.48
N ASP A 214 -13.75 13.18 5.79
CA ASP A 214 -14.60 14.23 5.21
C ASP A 214 -14.37 14.35 3.70
N THR A 215 -13.14 14.16 3.24
CA THR A 215 -12.82 14.12 1.81
C THR A 215 -13.41 12.87 1.16
N ALA A 216 -13.28 11.70 1.78
CA ALA A 216 -13.90 10.46 1.31
C ALA A 216 -15.43 10.57 1.23
N LYS A 217 -16.05 11.18 2.25
CA LYS A 217 -17.49 11.44 2.29
C LYS A 217 -17.92 12.32 1.11
N ARG A 218 -17.20 13.42 0.86
CA ARG A 218 -17.50 14.32 -0.26
C ARG A 218 -17.31 13.65 -1.60
N LEU A 219 -16.24 12.87 -1.77
CA LEU A 219 -15.99 12.08 -2.97
C LEU A 219 -17.14 11.09 -3.23
N TYR A 220 -17.58 10.39 -2.19
CA TYR A 220 -18.71 9.46 -2.27
C TYR A 220 -20.02 10.17 -2.65
N ASP A 221 -20.40 11.19 -1.89
CA ASP A 221 -21.67 11.88 -2.04
C ASP A 221 -21.80 12.62 -3.38
N THR A 222 -20.69 13.14 -3.92
CA THR A 222 -20.73 13.98 -5.12
C THR A 222 -20.42 13.20 -6.40
N TYR A 223 -19.46 12.28 -6.36
CA TYR A 223 -18.89 11.69 -7.57
C TYR A 223 -19.11 10.19 -7.72
N ILE A 224 -19.38 9.46 -6.64
CA ILE A 224 -19.57 8.01 -6.69
C ILE A 224 -21.07 7.68 -6.74
N ILE A 225 -21.80 7.97 -5.66
CA ILE A 225 -23.18 7.47 -5.51
C ILE A 225 -24.17 8.12 -6.48
N THR A 226 -23.88 9.32 -6.94
CA THR A 226 -24.70 10.02 -7.95
C THR A 226 -24.74 9.33 -9.30
N ARG A 227 -23.77 8.42 -9.57
CA ARG A 227 -23.71 7.63 -10.81
C ARG A 227 -24.63 6.41 -10.78
N LYS A 228 -25.17 6.01 -9.62
CA LYS A 228 -26.01 4.81 -9.53
C LYS A 228 -27.26 4.94 -10.41
N TRP A 229 -27.63 3.86 -11.05
CA TRP A 229 -28.85 3.79 -11.84
C TRP A 229 -29.50 2.40 -11.73
N THR A 230 -30.73 2.28 -12.20
CA THR A 230 -31.60 1.09 -12.03
C THR A 230 -32.08 0.55 -13.37
N ASP A 231 -32.06 -0.77 -13.50
CA ASP A 231 -32.71 -1.52 -14.58
C ASP A 231 -33.27 -2.84 -14.05
N ASP A 232 -33.50 -3.80 -14.95
CA ASP A 232 -33.98 -5.15 -14.62
C ASP A 232 -33.01 -5.96 -13.74
N LYS A 233 -31.73 -5.62 -13.74
CA LYS A 233 -30.69 -6.20 -12.86
C LYS A 233 -30.62 -5.55 -11.49
N GLY A 234 -31.44 -4.53 -11.21
CA GLY A 234 -31.46 -3.81 -9.96
C GLY A 234 -30.70 -2.48 -10.00
N THR A 235 -30.41 -1.91 -8.82
CA THR A 235 -29.72 -0.63 -8.66
C THR A 235 -28.25 -0.85 -8.33
N GLY A 236 -27.35 -0.27 -9.13
CA GLY A 236 -25.91 -0.40 -8.92
C GLY A 236 -25.10 0.74 -9.53
N LEU A 237 -23.82 0.76 -9.22
CA LEU A 237 -22.85 1.72 -9.72
C LEU A 237 -22.26 1.26 -11.05
N PRO A 238 -22.16 2.14 -12.07
CA PRO A 238 -21.44 1.85 -13.30
C PRO A 238 -19.92 1.84 -13.06
N TRP A 239 -19.22 1.11 -13.93
CA TRP A 239 -17.76 1.04 -13.87
C TRP A 239 -17.11 2.42 -14.09
N ASN A 240 -17.59 3.17 -15.09
CA ASN A 240 -17.12 4.52 -15.37
C ASN A 240 -18.25 5.46 -15.78
N ASN A 241 -17.95 6.72 -16.03
CA ASN A 241 -18.93 7.73 -16.46
C ASN A 241 -19.07 7.85 -17.98
N GLU A 242 -18.44 6.98 -18.77
CA GLU A 242 -18.57 7.00 -20.21
C GLU A 242 -19.95 6.53 -20.66
N ASN A 243 -20.46 7.14 -21.73
CA ASN A 243 -21.78 6.83 -22.26
C ASN A 243 -21.74 5.72 -23.32
N ASN A 244 -20.85 4.74 -23.17
CA ASN A 244 -20.72 3.57 -24.02
C ASN A 244 -21.13 2.29 -23.28
N SER A 245 -21.11 1.14 -23.98
CA SER A 245 -21.50 -0.15 -23.38
C SER A 245 -20.62 -0.56 -22.20
N ASN A 246 -19.32 -0.24 -22.22
CA ASN A 246 -18.40 -0.53 -21.13
C ASN A 246 -18.63 0.40 -19.94
N GLY A 247 -18.85 1.69 -20.18
CA GLY A 247 -19.11 2.67 -19.12
C GLY A 247 -20.42 2.38 -18.38
N ARG A 248 -21.42 1.84 -19.07
CA ARG A 248 -22.70 1.42 -18.48
C ARG A 248 -22.64 0.07 -17.78
N SER A 249 -21.54 -0.66 -17.89
CA SER A 249 -21.35 -1.93 -17.18
C SER A 249 -21.38 -1.68 -15.68
N ARG A 250 -22.27 -2.37 -14.98
CA ARG A 250 -22.35 -2.36 -13.51
C ARG A 250 -21.79 -3.67 -13.02
N ASN A 251 -20.50 -3.67 -12.75
CA ASN A 251 -19.73 -4.82 -12.38
C ASN A 251 -19.57 -4.98 -10.86
N ILE A 252 -19.10 -6.13 -10.41
CA ILE A 252 -18.91 -6.40 -8.99
C ILE A 252 -17.67 -5.67 -8.47
N CYS A 253 -16.65 -5.50 -9.31
CA CYS A 253 -15.42 -4.80 -8.91
C CYS A 253 -15.66 -3.31 -8.58
N THR A 254 -16.79 -2.74 -8.98
CA THR A 254 -17.25 -1.41 -8.58
C THR A 254 -18.23 -1.46 -7.40
N ASN A 255 -19.20 -2.39 -7.46
CA ASN A 255 -20.29 -2.40 -6.48
C ASN A 255 -19.88 -2.97 -5.12
N ALA A 256 -18.95 -3.93 -5.08
CA ALA A 256 -18.45 -4.46 -3.82
C ALA A 256 -17.64 -3.42 -3.01
N PRO A 257 -16.62 -2.74 -3.58
CA PRO A 257 -15.93 -1.68 -2.85
C PRO A 257 -16.83 -0.47 -2.58
N GLY A 258 -17.82 -0.17 -3.45
CA GLY A 258 -18.83 0.85 -3.20
C GLY A 258 -19.70 0.54 -1.97
N ALA A 259 -20.15 -0.71 -1.83
CA ALA A 259 -20.87 -1.16 -0.65
C ALA A 259 -20.02 -1.09 0.62
N LEU A 260 -18.76 -1.49 0.53
CA LEU A 260 -17.82 -1.40 1.65
C LEU A 260 -17.58 0.04 2.08
N MET A 261 -17.37 0.94 1.13
CA MET A 261 -17.17 2.36 1.39
C MET A 261 -18.40 2.98 2.08
N ALA A 262 -19.60 2.70 1.58
CA ALA A 262 -20.86 3.14 2.18
C ALA A 262 -21.03 2.61 3.61
N ALA A 263 -20.73 1.33 3.87
CA ALA A 263 -20.81 0.75 5.21
C ALA A 263 -19.82 1.44 6.19
N LYS A 264 -18.60 1.74 5.75
CA LYS A 264 -17.61 2.47 6.54
C LYS A 264 -18.04 3.92 6.78
N LEU A 265 -18.63 4.60 5.81
CA LEU A 265 -19.20 5.95 5.98
C LEU A 265 -20.35 5.95 6.98
N TYR A 266 -21.24 4.95 6.94
CA TYR A 266 -22.27 4.79 7.97
C TYR A 266 -21.67 4.67 9.37
N LYS A 267 -20.67 3.83 9.55
CA LYS A 267 -19.99 3.68 10.85
C LYS A 267 -19.36 4.98 11.34
N LYS A 268 -18.84 5.81 10.44
CA LYS A 268 -18.17 7.07 10.78
C LYS A 268 -19.16 8.20 11.10
N TYR A 269 -20.23 8.33 10.29
CA TYR A 269 -21.13 9.49 10.33
C TYR A 269 -22.53 9.19 10.86
N ASN A 270 -22.91 7.90 10.94
CA ASN A 270 -24.23 7.44 11.37
C ASN A 270 -25.41 8.05 10.57
N GLU A 271 -25.23 8.23 9.26
CA GLU A 271 -26.26 8.72 8.35
C GLU A 271 -26.91 7.57 7.59
N ASP A 272 -28.24 7.35 7.78
CA ASP A 272 -28.98 6.19 7.24
C ASP A 272 -28.88 6.03 5.73
N LYS A 273 -28.65 7.10 4.97
CA LYS A 273 -28.41 7.03 3.52
C LYS A 273 -27.27 6.09 3.16
N TYR A 274 -26.18 6.09 3.94
CA TYR A 274 -25.04 5.23 3.69
C TYR A 274 -25.34 3.76 3.98
N LEU A 275 -26.11 3.47 5.02
CA LEU A 275 -26.54 2.09 5.28
C LEU A 275 -27.47 1.59 4.17
N SER A 276 -28.38 2.44 3.69
CA SER A 276 -29.25 2.14 2.54
C SER A 276 -28.43 1.86 1.29
N ASP A 277 -27.48 2.73 0.96
CA ASP A 277 -26.61 2.54 -0.20
C ASP A 277 -25.78 1.27 -0.07
N ALA A 278 -25.19 1.00 1.10
CA ALA A 278 -24.41 -0.21 1.35
C ALA A 278 -25.24 -1.49 1.10
N LYS A 279 -26.49 -1.52 1.59
CA LYS A 279 -27.42 -2.65 1.38
C LYS A 279 -27.78 -2.82 -0.11
N ILE A 280 -28.04 -1.72 -0.80
CA ILE A 280 -28.40 -1.73 -2.23
C ILE A 280 -27.24 -2.26 -3.08
N LEU A 281 -26.04 -1.72 -2.89
CA LEU A 281 -24.87 -2.10 -3.68
C LEU A 281 -24.39 -3.53 -3.34
N HIS A 282 -24.48 -3.94 -2.08
CA HIS A 282 -24.21 -5.32 -1.67
C HIS A 282 -25.19 -6.29 -2.32
N LYS A 283 -26.50 -5.94 -2.29
CA LYS A 283 -27.53 -6.76 -2.92
C LYS A 283 -27.32 -6.86 -4.43
N PHE A 284 -26.98 -5.76 -5.10
CA PHE A 284 -26.67 -5.77 -6.53
C PHE A 284 -25.53 -6.75 -6.84
N ALA A 285 -24.44 -6.68 -6.06
CA ALA A 285 -23.31 -7.59 -6.22
C ALA A 285 -23.71 -9.05 -5.96
N TYR A 286 -24.57 -9.31 -4.98
CA TYR A 286 -25.09 -10.65 -4.69
C TYR A 286 -25.96 -11.20 -5.82
N ASP A 287 -26.92 -10.43 -6.30
CA ASP A 287 -27.91 -10.87 -7.30
C ASP A 287 -27.26 -11.09 -8.69
N ASN A 288 -26.20 -10.36 -9.01
CA ASN A 288 -25.56 -10.38 -10.32
C ASN A 288 -24.23 -11.17 -10.37
N ASN A 289 -23.96 -11.97 -9.36
CA ASN A 289 -22.78 -12.83 -9.31
C ASN A 289 -23.16 -14.31 -9.13
N TYR A 290 -22.17 -15.18 -9.22
CA TYR A 290 -22.35 -16.64 -9.14
C TYR A 290 -22.31 -17.21 -7.69
N LEU A 291 -22.44 -16.38 -6.65
CA LEU A 291 -22.67 -16.88 -5.28
C LEU A 291 -23.87 -17.80 -5.17
N THR A 292 -24.83 -17.62 -6.06
CA THR A 292 -26.00 -18.50 -6.20
C THR A 292 -25.62 -19.94 -6.55
N LEU A 293 -24.42 -20.19 -7.06
CA LEU A 293 -23.89 -21.55 -7.29
C LEU A 293 -23.44 -22.27 -6.01
N GLY A 294 -23.43 -21.58 -4.88
CA GLY A 294 -23.27 -22.18 -3.55
C GLY A 294 -21.83 -22.36 -3.06
N ASP A 295 -20.84 -22.11 -3.88
CA ASP A 295 -19.41 -22.28 -3.53
C ASP A 295 -18.76 -21.04 -2.89
N GLY A 296 -19.48 -19.92 -2.79
CA GLY A 296 -18.97 -18.68 -2.19
C GLY A 296 -18.17 -17.80 -3.13
N ARG A 297 -17.95 -18.22 -4.37
CA ARG A 297 -17.16 -17.51 -5.35
C ARG A 297 -17.87 -16.23 -5.83
N ILE A 298 -17.13 -15.13 -5.88
CA ILE A 298 -17.54 -13.91 -6.57
C ILE A 298 -16.86 -13.91 -7.94
N GLU A 299 -17.65 -13.99 -9.00
CA GLU A 299 -17.12 -14.01 -10.36
C GLU A 299 -17.28 -12.72 -11.10
N GLU A 300 -16.11 -12.18 -11.50
CA GLU A 300 -16.02 -11.10 -12.47
C GLU A 300 -14.57 -10.66 -12.76
N PRO A 301 -13.73 -11.45 -13.32
CA PRO A 301 -13.36 -12.83 -12.99
C PRO A 301 -13.09 -13.02 -11.47
N PRO A 302 -12.83 -14.23 -10.97
CA PRO A 302 -12.69 -14.50 -9.54
C PRO A 302 -11.34 -13.99 -8.98
N LEU A 303 -11.14 -12.68 -9.04
CA LEU A 303 -9.95 -12.00 -8.55
C LEU A 303 -10.03 -11.83 -7.03
N THR A 304 -8.87 -11.87 -6.37
CA THR A 304 -8.78 -11.79 -4.90
C THR A 304 -9.35 -10.49 -4.34
N TYR A 305 -9.21 -9.37 -5.05
CA TYR A 305 -9.73 -8.08 -4.59
C TYR A 305 -11.27 -8.01 -4.59
N THR A 306 -11.96 -8.65 -5.56
CA THR A 306 -13.42 -8.72 -5.56
C THR A 306 -13.93 -9.59 -4.42
N GLN A 307 -13.27 -10.73 -4.16
CA GLN A 307 -13.56 -11.58 -3.02
C GLN A 307 -13.38 -10.80 -1.71
N GLY A 308 -12.25 -10.13 -1.56
CA GLY A 308 -11.90 -9.37 -0.35
C GLY A 308 -12.88 -8.24 -0.06
N THR A 309 -13.19 -7.42 -1.06
CA THR A 309 -14.10 -6.27 -0.86
C THR A 309 -15.53 -6.69 -0.58
N TYR A 310 -16.04 -7.71 -1.26
CA TYR A 310 -17.38 -8.21 -1.00
C TYR A 310 -17.49 -8.90 0.36
N GLY A 311 -16.52 -9.73 0.71
CA GLY A 311 -16.46 -10.38 2.02
C GLY A 311 -16.39 -9.38 3.17
N GLU A 312 -15.56 -8.33 3.02
CA GLU A 312 -15.46 -7.27 4.03
C GLU A 312 -16.71 -6.39 4.09
N ALA A 313 -17.34 -6.05 2.97
CA ALA A 313 -18.62 -5.36 2.94
C ALA A 313 -19.70 -6.16 3.69
N SER A 314 -19.76 -7.46 3.44
CA SER A 314 -20.67 -8.37 4.14
C SER A 314 -20.39 -8.40 5.65
N ARG A 315 -19.12 -8.49 6.06
CA ARG A 315 -18.74 -8.47 7.47
C ARG A 315 -19.12 -7.15 8.15
N GLN A 316 -18.90 -6.02 7.49
CA GLN A 316 -19.26 -4.70 8.03
C GLN A 316 -20.79 -4.57 8.17
N LEU A 317 -21.56 -5.00 7.16
CA LEU A 317 -23.02 -4.99 7.22
C LEU A 317 -23.56 -5.89 8.34
N TYR A 318 -22.96 -7.07 8.55
CA TYR A 318 -23.31 -7.91 9.69
C TYR A 318 -23.10 -7.20 11.02
N HIS A 319 -21.94 -6.56 11.23
CA HIS A 319 -21.65 -5.82 12.46
C HIS A 319 -22.59 -4.63 12.70
N ILE A 320 -23.09 -4.02 11.63
CA ILE A 320 -24.04 -2.88 11.69
C ILE A 320 -25.46 -3.37 11.99
N THR A 321 -25.91 -4.43 11.29
CA THR A 321 -27.33 -4.81 11.27
C THR A 321 -27.66 -6.02 12.13
N ASN A 322 -26.66 -6.83 12.46
CA ASN A 322 -26.79 -8.15 13.08
C ASN A 322 -27.62 -9.16 12.25
N GLU A 323 -27.79 -8.91 10.95
CA GLU A 323 -28.51 -9.81 10.04
C GLU A 323 -27.61 -10.97 9.61
N LYS A 324 -27.96 -12.20 9.98
CA LYS A 324 -27.19 -13.43 9.68
C LYS A 324 -26.93 -13.67 8.20
N TYR A 325 -27.76 -13.12 7.35
CA TYR A 325 -27.56 -13.15 5.90
C TYR A 325 -26.15 -12.63 5.51
N TYR A 326 -25.77 -11.49 6.04
CA TYR A 326 -24.45 -10.90 5.72
C TYR A 326 -23.29 -11.73 6.30
N LEU A 327 -23.44 -12.30 7.50
CA LEU A 327 -22.46 -13.21 8.05
C LEU A 327 -22.25 -14.41 7.13
N THR A 328 -23.34 -15.04 6.68
CA THR A 328 -23.28 -16.17 5.75
C THR A 328 -22.58 -15.82 4.44
N CYS A 329 -22.82 -14.62 3.89
CA CYS A 329 -22.13 -14.15 2.70
C CYS A 329 -20.62 -14.02 2.94
N ALA A 330 -20.20 -13.42 4.06
CA ALA A 330 -18.79 -13.27 4.41
C ALA A 330 -18.11 -14.63 4.60
N GLU A 331 -18.72 -15.55 5.35
CA GLU A 331 -18.19 -16.89 5.62
C GLU A 331 -17.99 -17.70 4.33
N LYS A 332 -18.96 -17.66 3.41
CA LYS A 332 -18.86 -18.35 2.11
C LYS A 332 -17.68 -17.83 1.29
N VAL A 333 -17.52 -16.52 1.18
CA VAL A 333 -16.42 -15.92 0.44
C VAL A 333 -15.07 -16.27 1.05
N ILE A 334 -14.95 -16.16 2.38
CA ILE A 334 -13.70 -16.51 3.09
C ILE A 334 -13.39 -18.00 2.88
N SER A 335 -14.38 -18.87 3.02
CA SER A 335 -14.21 -20.30 2.78
C SER A 335 -13.71 -20.56 1.36
N TYR A 336 -14.30 -19.93 0.34
CA TYR A 336 -13.84 -20.07 -1.03
C TYR A 336 -12.38 -19.63 -1.21
N VAL A 337 -12.02 -18.45 -0.71
CA VAL A 337 -10.66 -17.90 -0.86
C VAL A 337 -9.61 -18.78 -0.18
N THR A 338 -9.95 -19.37 0.98
CA THR A 338 -9.00 -20.17 1.76
C THR A 338 -8.89 -21.64 1.34
N THR A 339 -9.87 -22.15 0.60
CA THR A 339 -9.93 -23.57 0.21
C THR A 339 -9.81 -23.79 -1.30
N SER A 340 -9.98 -22.75 -2.12
CA SER A 340 -9.93 -22.88 -3.57
C SER A 340 -8.49 -22.80 -4.10
N ASP A 341 -8.06 -23.81 -4.83
CA ASP A 341 -6.78 -23.79 -5.55
C ASP A 341 -6.67 -22.62 -6.52
N ARG A 342 -7.78 -22.13 -7.07
CA ARG A 342 -7.82 -20.98 -7.98
C ARG A 342 -7.38 -19.67 -7.29
N CYS A 343 -7.71 -19.49 -6.02
CA CYS A 343 -7.32 -18.29 -5.27
C CYS A 343 -5.90 -18.39 -4.70
N LEU A 344 -5.45 -19.60 -4.38
CA LEU A 344 -4.13 -19.83 -3.80
C LEU A 344 -3.01 -19.89 -4.85
N THR A 345 -3.33 -20.28 -6.09
CA THR A 345 -2.33 -20.52 -7.15
C THR A 345 -2.26 -19.45 -8.22
N THR A 346 -3.26 -18.57 -8.31
CA THR A 346 -3.32 -17.55 -9.36
C THR A 346 -3.16 -16.14 -8.79
N VAL A 347 -1.96 -15.80 -8.33
CA VAL A 347 -1.53 -14.39 -8.36
C VAL A 347 -0.76 -14.20 -9.68
N SER A 348 -1.48 -14.30 -10.77
CA SER A 348 -0.97 -13.91 -12.08
C SER A 348 -1.58 -12.56 -12.42
N TYR A 349 -0.90 -11.49 -12.06
CA TYR A 349 -1.08 -10.21 -12.71
C TYR A 349 -0.36 -10.26 -14.06
N THR A 350 -1.01 -10.83 -15.05
CA THR A 350 -0.62 -10.63 -16.44
C THR A 350 -1.46 -9.50 -16.99
N HIS A 351 -0.89 -8.31 -16.98
CA HIS A 351 -1.24 -7.21 -17.90
C HIS A 351 0.03 -6.48 -18.27
#